data_9222aa3982f9b8ef0c0134db12f29a2e
#
_entry.id   9222aa3982f9b8ef0c0134db12f29a2e
#
_cell.length_a   1.000
_cell.length_b   1.000
_cell.length_c   1.000
_cell.angle_alpha   90.00
_cell.angle_beta   90.00
_cell.angle_gamma   90.00
#
_symmetry.space_group_name_H-M   'P 1'
#
loop_
_entity.id
_entity.type
_entity.pdbx_description
1 polymer ?
#
loop_
_entity_poly.entity_id
_entity_poly.type
_entity_poly.pdbx_seq_one_letter_code
_entity_poly.pdbx_strand_id
1 'polypeptide(L)'
;MIKQIGNKSFLSWDDVEVLVKKLCNKITQSNLDIKDIWGLPRGGLIPAVMVSHKLGIPMTKGTITPDTLIIDDICDSGVTLANFYKTYQDEFAFPFDLKTAVLHYKPQTSVFEPTLFANQWSSNNWIIYPWERKDSKSIQDYKI
;
A
#
# COMPACT_ATOMS: atom_id res chain seq x y z
N MET A 1 5.38 19.21 -0.23
CA MET A 1 4.06 19.83 -0.12
C MET A 1 3.16 19.34 -1.24
N ILE A 2 1.94 18.96 -0.92
CA ILE A 2 0.97 18.44 -1.90
C ILE A 2 0.43 19.61 -2.73
N LYS A 3 0.51 19.47 -4.06
CA LYS A 3 0.03 20.47 -4.98
C LYS A 3 -1.29 20.02 -5.61
N GLN A 4 -2.33 20.84 -5.47
CA GLN A 4 -3.65 20.54 -6.03
C GLN A 4 -3.87 21.29 -7.34
N ILE A 5 -4.24 20.58 -8.38
CA ILE A 5 -4.59 21.13 -9.69
C ILE A 5 -5.88 20.46 -10.14
N GLY A 6 -6.99 21.20 -10.17
CA GLY A 6 -8.29 20.65 -10.47
C GLY A 6 -8.72 19.61 -9.44
N ASN A 7 -9.08 18.42 -9.91
CA ASN A 7 -9.46 17.31 -9.04
C ASN A 7 -8.29 16.37 -8.72
N LYS A 8 -7.05 16.80 -8.95
CA LYS A 8 -5.85 16.00 -8.71
C LYS A 8 -4.99 16.62 -7.64
N SER A 9 -4.43 15.75 -6.80
CA SER A 9 -3.46 16.11 -5.77
C SER A 9 -2.14 15.45 -6.11
N PHE A 10 -1.13 16.25 -6.42
CA PHE A 10 0.19 15.78 -6.83
C PHE A 10 1.12 15.73 -5.64
N LEU A 11 1.66 14.55 -5.36
CA LEU A 11 2.63 14.35 -4.30
C LEU A 11 4.05 14.45 -4.86
N SER A 12 4.93 15.04 -4.07
CA SER A 12 6.36 15.05 -4.35
C SER A 12 7.03 13.84 -3.72
N TRP A 13 8.30 13.60 -4.07
CA TRP A 13 9.11 12.57 -3.41
C TRP A 13 9.27 12.87 -1.91
N ASP A 14 9.36 14.15 -1.55
CA ASP A 14 9.42 14.53 -0.13
C ASP A 14 8.14 14.16 0.60
N ASP A 15 6.99 14.35 -0.03
CA ASP A 15 5.69 13.93 0.53
C ASP A 15 5.66 12.41 0.77
N VAL A 16 6.15 11.64 -0.20
CA VAL A 16 6.22 10.18 -0.09
C VAL A 16 7.15 9.76 1.04
N GLU A 17 8.29 10.42 1.18
CA GLU A 17 9.24 10.10 2.25
C GLU A 17 8.61 10.31 3.63
N VAL A 18 7.86 11.38 3.81
CA VAL A 18 7.13 11.64 5.07
C VAL A 18 6.11 10.53 5.34
N LEU A 19 5.37 10.10 4.31
CA LEU A 19 4.38 9.02 4.44
C LEU A 19 5.05 7.70 4.79
N VAL A 20 6.14 7.37 4.12
CA VAL A 20 6.88 6.12 4.38
C VAL A 20 7.43 6.11 5.79
N LYS A 21 7.99 7.22 6.25
CA LYS A 21 8.48 7.35 7.62
C LYS A 21 7.36 7.12 8.63
N LYS A 22 6.22 7.72 8.40
CA LYS A 22 5.04 7.56 9.24
C LYS A 22 4.55 6.12 9.26
N LEU A 23 4.51 5.48 8.10
CA LEU A 23 4.13 4.07 8.00
C LEU A 23 5.11 3.18 8.74
N CYS A 24 6.40 3.40 8.59
CA CYS A 24 7.43 2.63 9.29
C CYS A 24 7.30 2.76 10.81
N ASN A 25 7.01 3.95 11.31
CA ASN A 25 6.76 4.16 12.73
C ASN A 25 5.56 3.34 13.21
N LYS A 26 4.48 3.33 12.44
CA LYS A 26 3.28 2.53 12.77
C LYS A 26 3.59 1.04 12.74
N ILE A 27 4.35 0.57 11.78
CA ILE A 27 4.76 -0.84 11.68
C ILE A 27 5.56 -1.23 12.93
N THR A 28 6.54 -0.42 13.31
CA THR A 28 7.36 -0.67 14.49
C THR A 28 6.52 -0.70 15.77
N GLN A 29 5.59 0.21 15.91
CA GLN A 29 4.74 0.32 17.09
C GLN A 29 3.66 -0.76 17.17
N SER A 30 3.33 -1.38 16.07
CA SER A 30 2.26 -2.39 16.02
C SER A 30 2.61 -3.71 16.68
N ASN A 31 3.91 -3.98 16.86
CA ASN A 31 4.44 -5.26 17.34
C ASN A 31 4.06 -6.46 16.45
N LEU A 32 3.73 -6.21 15.19
CA LEU A 32 3.49 -7.29 14.23
C LEU A 32 4.80 -8.01 13.94
N ASP A 33 4.72 -9.33 13.85
CA ASP A 33 5.86 -10.17 13.48
C ASP A 33 5.96 -10.22 11.96
N ILE A 34 6.83 -9.40 11.40
CA ILE A 34 7.00 -9.27 9.96
C ILE A 34 8.41 -9.74 9.60
N LYS A 35 8.47 -10.77 8.75
CA LYS A 35 9.74 -11.37 8.32
C LYS A 35 10.20 -10.90 6.96
N ASP A 36 9.25 -10.59 6.07
CA ASP A 36 9.55 -10.08 4.75
C ASP A 36 8.44 -9.18 4.24
N ILE A 37 8.72 -8.52 3.11
CA ILE A 37 7.84 -7.52 2.51
C ILE A 37 7.58 -7.89 1.06
N TRP A 38 6.34 -7.72 0.63
CA TRP A 38 5.95 -7.88 -0.76
C TRP A 38 5.20 -6.63 -1.23
N GLY A 39 5.65 -6.05 -2.34
CA GLY A 39 5.01 -4.88 -2.95
C GLY A 39 4.01 -5.29 -4.01
N LEU A 40 2.78 -4.79 -3.90
CA LEU A 40 1.75 -5.07 -4.90
C LEU A 40 2.08 -4.28 -6.18
N PRO A 41 2.36 -4.95 -7.31
CA PRO A 41 2.70 -4.24 -8.53
C PRO A 41 1.51 -3.40 -9.03
N ARG A 42 1.77 -2.30 -9.62
CA ARG A 42 3.08 -1.66 -9.75
C ARG A 42 3.31 -0.64 -8.65
N GLY A 43 2.26 0.11 -8.26
CA GLY A 43 2.37 1.24 -7.33
C GLY A 43 2.91 0.89 -5.96
N GLY A 44 2.67 -0.33 -5.49
CA GLY A 44 3.15 -0.76 -4.19
C GLY A 44 4.63 -1.13 -4.15
N LEU A 45 5.26 -1.33 -5.32
CA LEU A 45 6.66 -1.72 -5.37
C LEU A 45 7.59 -0.65 -4.79
N ILE A 46 7.32 0.61 -5.09
CA ILE A 46 8.18 1.70 -4.64
C ILE A 46 8.11 1.91 -3.13
N PRO A 47 6.91 2.09 -2.52
CA PRO A 47 6.86 2.18 -1.06
C PRO A 47 7.36 0.92 -0.36
N ALA A 48 7.16 -0.26 -0.95
CA ALA A 48 7.67 -1.51 -0.38
C ALA A 48 9.19 -1.50 -0.28
N VAL A 49 9.89 -1.09 -1.33
CA VAL A 49 11.35 -0.99 -1.32
C VAL A 49 11.81 0.02 -0.27
N MET A 50 11.14 1.16 -0.19
CA MET A 50 11.48 2.20 0.80
C MET A 50 11.31 1.71 2.23
N VAL A 51 10.21 1.03 2.53
CA VAL A 51 9.95 0.45 3.86
C VAL A 51 10.99 -0.62 4.18
N SER A 52 11.28 -1.50 3.21
CA SER A 52 12.28 -2.54 3.36
C SER A 52 13.63 -1.97 3.79
N HIS A 53 14.08 -0.93 3.11
CA HIS A 53 15.35 -0.29 3.44
C HIS A 53 15.33 0.41 4.80
N LYS A 54 14.24 1.10 5.12
CA LYS A 54 14.16 1.82 6.40
C LYS A 54 14.12 0.89 7.60
N LEU A 55 13.42 -0.24 7.49
CA LEU A 55 13.25 -1.17 8.62
C LEU A 55 14.27 -2.32 8.60
N GLY A 56 15.06 -2.46 7.54
CA GLY A 56 15.99 -3.57 7.40
C GLY A 56 15.29 -4.92 7.26
N ILE A 57 14.07 -4.94 6.73
CA ILE A 57 13.30 -6.15 6.49
C ILE A 57 13.43 -6.53 5.01
N PRO A 58 13.82 -7.77 4.69
CA PRO A 58 14.05 -8.14 3.28
C PRO A 58 12.75 -8.21 2.49
N MET A 59 12.87 -8.01 1.17
CA MET A 59 11.78 -8.31 0.24
C MET A 59 11.64 -9.82 0.11
N THR A 60 10.39 -10.29 -0.02
CA THR A 60 10.16 -11.74 -0.20
C THR A 60 10.74 -12.23 -1.52
N LYS A 61 11.17 -13.49 -1.52
CA LYS A 61 11.73 -14.15 -2.70
C LYS A 61 10.70 -14.97 -3.48
N GLY A 62 9.42 -14.70 -3.26
CA GLY A 62 8.35 -15.28 -4.07
C GLY A 62 7.22 -15.97 -3.31
N THR A 63 7.38 -16.27 -2.03
CA THR A 63 6.33 -16.92 -1.26
C THR A 63 5.76 -15.96 -0.22
N ILE A 64 4.46 -15.76 -0.26
CA ILE A 64 3.75 -14.96 0.73
C ILE A 64 3.32 -15.88 1.87
N THR A 65 3.64 -15.49 3.09
CA THR A 65 3.32 -16.22 4.31
C THR A 65 2.53 -15.33 5.27
N PRO A 66 2.04 -15.86 6.40
CA PRO A 66 1.41 -15.02 7.42
C PRO A 66 2.30 -13.90 7.97
N ASP A 67 3.63 -14.05 7.81
CA ASP A 67 4.61 -13.05 8.30
C ASP A 67 5.08 -12.09 7.21
N THR A 68 4.48 -12.15 6.02
CA THR A 68 4.76 -11.22 4.93
C THR A 68 3.86 -9.98 5.05
N LEU A 69 4.47 -8.81 5.03
CA LEU A 69 3.72 -7.56 4.94
C LEU A 69 3.51 -7.18 3.48
N ILE A 70 2.25 -7.11 3.07
CA ILE A 70 1.86 -6.71 1.72
C ILE A 70 1.69 -5.19 1.68
N ILE A 71 2.44 -4.52 0.82
CA ILE A 71 2.41 -3.06 0.71
C ILE A 71 1.84 -2.63 -0.64
N ASP A 72 0.89 -1.71 -0.59
CA ASP A 72 0.39 -1.00 -1.76
C ASP A 72 0.48 0.51 -1.51
N ASP A 73 0.31 1.31 -2.55
CA ASP A 73 0.35 2.76 -2.41
C ASP A 73 -0.96 3.30 -1.81
N ILE A 74 -2.09 2.83 -2.30
CA ILE A 74 -3.39 3.33 -1.87
C ILE A 74 -4.42 2.20 -1.76
N CYS A 75 -5.26 2.29 -0.76
CA CYS A 75 -6.48 1.48 -0.64
C CYS A 75 -7.67 2.40 -0.88
N ASP A 76 -8.10 2.50 -2.14
CA ASP A 76 -9.21 3.36 -2.57
C ASP A 76 -10.53 2.59 -2.53
N SER A 77 -10.87 1.86 -3.60
CA SER A 77 -12.05 0.98 -3.57
C SER A 77 -11.83 -0.24 -2.69
N GLY A 78 -10.57 -0.62 -2.50
CA GLY A 78 -10.20 -1.81 -1.74
C GLY A 78 -10.40 -3.12 -2.49
N VAL A 79 -10.87 -3.08 -3.73
CA VAL A 79 -11.16 -4.29 -4.51
C VAL A 79 -9.90 -5.10 -4.79
N THR A 80 -8.80 -4.42 -5.09
CA THR A 80 -7.52 -5.10 -5.36
C THR A 80 -7.05 -5.91 -4.16
N LEU A 81 -7.01 -5.29 -2.98
CA LEU A 81 -6.59 -5.96 -1.75
C LEU A 81 -7.58 -7.02 -1.31
N ALA A 82 -8.88 -6.77 -1.47
CA ALA A 82 -9.92 -7.75 -1.15
C ALA A 82 -9.80 -9.00 -2.03
N ASN A 83 -9.57 -8.84 -3.33
CA ASN A 83 -9.38 -9.95 -4.24
C ASN A 83 -8.09 -10.70 -3.95
N PHE A 84 -7.02 -9.99 -3.64
CA PHE A 84 -5.75 -10.59 -3.24
C PHE A 84 -5.90 -11.44 -1.99
N TYR A 85 -6.56 -10.89 -0.97
CA TYR A 85 -6.83 -11.59 0.28
C TYR A 85 -7.64 -12.87 0.03
N LYS A 86 -8.70 -12.77 -0.77
CA LYS A 86 -9.55 -13.91 -1.10
C LYS A 86 -8.77 -15.00 -1.83
N THR A 87 -7.94 -14.62 -2.80
CA THR A 87 -7.12 -15.58 -3.55
C THR A 87 -6.22 -16.37 -2.62
N TYR A 88 -5.57 -15.70 -1.67
CA TYR A 88 -4.69 -16.38 -0.73
C TYR A 88 -5.45 -17.25 0.27
N GLN A 89 -6.62 -16.82 0.73
CA GLN A 89 -7.44 -17.64 1.60
C GLN A 89 -7.92 -18.91 0.90
N ASP A 90 -8.27 -18.84 -0.37
CA ASP A 90 -8.75 -19.98 -1.13
C ASP A 90 -7.63 -21.00 -1.44
N GLU A 91 -6.39 -20.54 -1.56
CA GLU A 91 -5.24 -21.38 -1.89
C GLU A 91 -4.70 -22.19 -0.71
N PHE A 92 -4.92 -21.72 0.52
CA PHE A 92 -4.34 -22.35 1.71
C PHE A 92 -5.40 -23.10 2.50
N ALA A 93 -5.05 -24.33 2.92
CA ALA A 93 -5.93 -25.17 3.73
C ALA A 93 -6.23 -24.53 5.10
N PHE A 94 -5.36 -23.66 5.58
CA PHE A 94 -5.55 -22.90 6.81
C PHE A 94 -5.54 -21.41 6.44
N PRO A 95 -6.72 -20.77 6.36
CA PRO A 95 -6.77 -19.34 6.09
C PRO A 95 -6.08 -18.56 7.21
N PHE A 96 -5.27 -17.58 6.84
CA PHE A 96 -4.63 -16.68 7.77
C PHE A 96 -4.90 -15.26 7.36
N ASP A 97 -4.83 -14.34 8.32
CA ASP A 97 -5.02 -12.92 8.03
C ASP A 97 -3.76 -12.36 7.38
N LEU A 98 -3.93 -11.79 6.19
CA LEU A 98 -2.85 -11.07 5.53
C LEU A 98 -2.56 -9.78 6.27
N LYS A 99 -1.27 -9.48 6.42
CA LYS A 99 -0.82 -8.20 6.95
C LYS A 99 -0.65 -7.25 5.78
N THR A 100 -1.38 -6.16 5.77
CA THR A 100 -1.38 -5.19 4.66
C THR A 100 -1.08 -3.80 5.18
N ALA A 101 -0.37 -3.01 4.38
CA ALA A 101 -0.05 -1.63 4.70
C ALA A 101 -0.08 -0.77 3.44
N VAL A 102 -0.62 0.44 3.55
CA VAL A 102 -0.73 1.38 2.44
C VAL A 102 -0.32 2.78 2.88
N LEU A 103 0.03 3.62 1.92
CA LEU A 103 0.33 5.03 2.21
C LEU A 103 -0.96 5.80 2.51
N HIS A 104 -1.98 5.61 1.68
CA HIS A 104 -3.28 6.27 1.85
C HIS A 104 -4.41 5.26 1.89
N TYR A 105 -5.34 5.49 2.81
CA TYR A 105 -6.55 4.70 2.96
C TYR A 105 -7.77 5.60 2.84
N LYS A 106 -8.72 5.22 1.98
CA LYS A 106 -10.00 5.91 1.79
C LYS A 106 -11.12 5.10 2.43
N PRO A 107 -11.41 5.29 3.71
CA PRO A 107 -12.44 4.49 4.39
C PRO A 107 -13.84 4.70 3.82
N GLN A 108 -14.12 5.87 3.24
CA GLN A 108 -15.45 6.17 2.70
C GLN A 108 -15.78 5.42 1.41
N THR A 109 -14.77 4.93 0.66
CA THR A 109 -14.98 4.24 -0.62
C THR A 109 -14.50 2.79 -0.60
N SER A 110 -13.71 2.42 0.39
CA SER A 110 -13.04 1.12 0.40
C SER A 110 -13.93 0.02 0.99
N VAL A 111 -13.94 -1.13 0.31
CA VAL A 111 -14.56 -2.37 0.82
C VAL A 111 -13.58 -3.22 1.62
N PHE A 112 -12.35 -2.78 1.75
CA PHE A 112 -11.28 -3.48 2.46
C PHE A 112 -10.61 -2.52 3.44
N GLU A 113 -10.33 -2.99 4.66
CA GLU A 113 -9.58 -2.24 5.64
C GLU A 113 -8.16 -2.77 5.73
N PRO A 114 -7.14 -1.97 5.38
CA PRO A 114 -5.76 -2.41 5.52
C PRO A 114 -5.39 -2.54 7.01
N THR A 115 -4.41 -3.40 7.30
CA THR A 115 -3.93 -3.57 8.67
C THR A 115 -3.34 -2.27 9.21
N LEU A 116 -2.56 -1.58 8.39
CA LEU A 116 -1.89 -0.32 8.72
C LEU A 116 -1.97 0.64 7.54
N PHE A 117 -1.99 1.92 7.84
CA PHE A 117 -1.92 2.97 6.81
C PHE A 117 -1.21 4.20 7.37
N ALA A 118 -0.51 4.92 6.50
CA ALA A 118 0.16 6.15 6.93
C ALA A 118 -0.85 7.26 7.21
N ASN A 119 -1.74 7.54 6.26
CA ASN A 119 -2.78 8.56 6.41
C ASN A 119 -4.11 8.09 5.82
N GLN A 120 -5.21 8.55 6.39
CA GLN A 120 -6.50 8.51 5.73
C GLN A 120 -6.58 9.65 4.71
N TRP A 121 -7.29 9.38 3.62
CA TRP A 121 -7.53 10.39 2.58
C TRP A 121 -9.04 10.61 2.45
N SER A 122 -9.50 11.76 2.93
CA SER A 122 -10.93 12.09 2.95
C SER A 122 -11.36 12.97 1.78
N SER A 123 -10.40 13.48 1.00
CA SER A 123 -10.69 14.30 -0.19
C SER A 123 -11.19 13.42 -1.34
N ASN A 124 -12.01 14.01 -2.22
CA ASN A 124 -12.42 13.37 -3.47
C ASN A 124 -11.35 13.50 -4.57
N ASN A 125 -10.27 14.22 -4.32
CA ASN A 125 -9.22 14.41 -5.30
C ASN A 125 -8.50 13.10 -5.60
N TRP A 126 -8.13 12.93 -6.85
CA TRP A 126 -7.30 11.82 -7.30
C TRP A 126 -5.84 12.07 -6.91
N ILE A 127 -5.23 11.11 -6.25
CA ILE A 127 -3.82 11.22 -5.85
C ILE A 127 -2.94 10.80 -7.01
N ILE A 128 -1.98 11.65 -7.36
CA ILE A 128 -0.92 11.34 -8.32
C ILE A 128 0.39 11.25 -7.56
N TYR A 129 0.93 10.07 -7.45
CA TYR A 129 2.23 9.86 -6.81
C TYR A 129 3.37 10.25 -7.74
N PRO A 130 4.56 10.59 -7.22
CA PRO A 130 5.64 11.10 -8.07
C PRO A 130 6.20 10.09 -9.08
N TRP A 131 5.93 8.79 -8.89
CA TRP A 131 6.31 7.78 -9.88
C TRP A 131 5.28 7.62 -10.99
N GLU A 132 4.13 8.28 -10.91
CA GLU A 132 3.07 8.16 -11.91
C GLU A 132 3.17 9.27 -12.95
N ARG A 133 2.52 9.05 -14.09
CA ARG A 133 2.39 10.09 -15.11
C ARG A 133 1.38 11.14 -14.64
N LYS A 134 1.60 12.39 -15.04
CA LYS A 134 0.71 13.51 -14.67
C LYS A 134 -0.72 13.33 -15.20
N ASP A 135 -0.87 12.57 -16.29
CA ASP A 135 -2.17 12.27 -16.89
C ASP A 135 -2.71 10.91 -16.44
N SER A 136 -2.18 10.35 -15.36
CA SER A 136 -2.62 9.06 -14.84
C SER A 136 -4.12 9.06 -14.60
N LYS A 137 -4.74 7.98 -15.05
CA LYS A 137 -6.13 7.65 -14.81
C LYS A 137 -6.17 6.43 -13.91
N SER A 138 -7.37 5.98 -13.60
CA SER A 138 -7.61 4.73 -12.89
C SER A 138 -7.13 3.54 -13.71
N ILE A 139 -5.82 3.43 -13.92
CA ILE A 139 -5.23 2.32 -14.64
C ILE A 139 -5.05 1.17 -13.67
N GLN A 140 -5.64 0.07 -14.02
CA GLN A 140 -5.55 -1.13 -13.23
C GLN A 140 -4.47 -2.02 -13.81
N ASP A 141 -3.27 -1.85 -13.30
CA ASP A 141 -2.09 -2.57 -13.79
C ASP A 141 -2.26 -4.08 -13.73
N TYR A 142 -3.01 -4.54 -12.76
CA TYR A 142 -3.29 -5.95 -12.55
C TYR A 142 -4.32 -6.53 -13.53
N LYS A 143 -4.86 -5.73 -14.41
CA LYS A 143 -5.75 -6.20 -15.48
C LYS A 143 -5.03 -6.55 -16.77
N ILE A 144 -3.76 -6.32 -16.79
CA ILE A 144 -2.95 -6.59 -17.98
C ILE A 144 -2.57 -8.07 -18.00
#